data_efe5ee70ebfd2a0d2011b346cd031d01
#
_entry.id   efe5ee70ebfd2a0d2011b346cd031d01
#
_cell.length_a   1.000
_cell.length_b   1.000
_cell.length_c   1.000
_cell.angle_alpha   90.00
_cell.angle_beta   90.00
_cell.angle_gamma   90.00
#
_symmetry.space_group_name_H-M   'P 1'
#
loop_
_entity.id
_entity.type
_entity.pdbx_description
1 polymer ?
#
loop_
_entity_poly.entity_id
_entity_poly.type
_entity_poly.pdbx_seq_one_letter_code
_entity_poly.pdbx_strand_id
1 'polypeptide(L)'
;MSIKSGGLAMIKNVMNDLPESEKKTAMFILNNPNQIVTMTASELGEASDTSSSAVIRLCKSLELSGYQELKMRILGDLNSLHDASYSDIKKDDTIKSITQSLRNNAIKSIDETLQFLNEETIESCVDLIDKADTILVYGMGASFIAAKDAQQKFIRVNKPCYAIEDTHLNATMIANLKPNDVVIGISSSGETNETVKLVELANSKGVNTIGITKYGKTSLGKISKYNLYTPSSIETPFRSAATASRMSQLYIIDVLFMCYATSKYDSTISYLENTVDTINEFKQM
;
A
#
# COMPACT_ATOMS: atom_id res chain seq x y z
N MET A 1 -17.00 16.65 8.26
CA MET A 1 -16.03 16.54 7.16
C MET A 1 -14.76 15.95 7.76
N SER A 2 -14.39 14.74 7.42
CA SER A 2 -13.11 14.16 7.84
C SER A 2 -11.98 14.93 7.16
N ILE A 3 -11.03 15.44 7.93
CA ILE A 3 -9.85 16.14 7.39
C ILE A 3 -8.96 15.04 6.78
N LYS A 4 -8.73 15.11 5.45
CA LYS A 4 -7.78 14.21 4.78
C LYS A 4 -6.37 14.48 5.32
N SER A 5 -5.64 13.44 5.69
CA SER A 5 -4.23 13.48 6.14
C SER A 5 -3.30 12.85 5.10
N GLY A 6 -2.02 12.72 5.40
CA GLY A 6 -1.03 12.05 4.53
C GLY A 6 -0.23 12.98 3.61
N GLY A 7 -0.35 14.29 3.72
CA GLY A 7 0.38 15.25 2.88
C GLY A 7 1.90 15.20 3.05
N LEU A 8 2.38 15.09 4.29
CA LEU A 8 3.81 14.99 4.59
C LEU A 8 4.40 13.65 4.13
N ALA A 9 3.62 12.57 4.24
CA ALA A 9 4.01 11.26 3.75
C ALA A 9 4.13 11.25 2.21
N MET A 10 3.15 11.81 1.50
CA MET A 10 3.19 11.95 0.04
C MET A 10 4.44 12.69 -0.44
N ILE A 11 4.76 13.83 0.19
CA ILE A 11 5.97 14.61 -0.14
C ILE A 11 7.24 13.78 0.05
N LYS A 12 7.39 13.11 1.21
CA LYS A 12 8.56 12.26 1.49
C LYS A 12 8.75 11.17 0.44
N ASN A 13 7.65 10.58 -0.01
CA ASN A 13 7.66 9.45 -0.93
C ASN A 13 8.17 9.79 -2.33
N VAL A 14 7.87 10.99 -2.81
CA VAL A 14 8.28 11.43 -4.16
C VAL A 14 9.53 12.29 -4.16
N MET A 15 10.10 12.61 -2.99
CA MET A 15 11.19 13.58 -2.83
C MET A 15 12.35 13.36 -3.78
N ASN A 16 12.75 12.11 -4.01
CA ASN A 16 13.91 11.78 -4.85
C ASN A 16 13.65 11.97 -6.35
N ASP A 17 12.36 11.95 -6.74
CA ASP A 17 11.92 12.02 -8.14
C ASP A 17 11.49 13.43 -8.55
N LEU A 18 11.47 14.39 -7.61
CA LEU A 18 11.06 15.77 -7.87
C LEU A 18 12.12 16.58 -8.62
N PRO A 19 11.70 17.44 -9.57
CA PRO A 19 12.56 18.50 -10.11
C PRO A 19 13.07 19.42 -9.01
N GLU A 20 14.23 20.07 -9.23
CA GLU A 20 14.94 20.83 -8.20
C GLU A 20 14.08 21.92 -7.53
N SER A 21 13.29 22.68 -8.31
CA SER A 21 12.42 23.71 -7.74
C SER A 21 11.28 23.15 -6.87
N GLU A 22 10.71 21.99 -7.27
CA GLU A 22 9.68 21.32 -6.49
C GLU A 22 10.28 20.67 -5.24
N LYS A 23 11.49 20.15 -5.35
CA LYS A 23 12.25 19.57 -4.24
C LYS A 23 12.58 20.62 -3.15
N LYS A 24 12.98 21.83 -3.54
CA LYS A 24 13.18 22.95 -2.59
C LYS A 24 11.89 23.26 -1.83
N THR A 25 10.77 23.40 -2.55
CA THR A 25 9.45 23.62 -1.94
C THR A 25 9.06 22.49 -1.00
N ALA A 26 9.23 21.24 -1.42
CA ALA A 26 8.95 20.04 -0.63
C ALA A 26 9.80 19.97 0.65
N MET A 27 11.10 20.29 0.56
CA MET A 27 12.01 20.36 1.73
C MET A 27 11.57 21.44 2.72
N PHE A 28 11.18 22.62 2.24
CA PHE A 28 10.69 23.69 3.10
C PHE A 28 9.42 23.25 3.86
N ILE A 29 8.48 22.61 3.17
CA ILE A 29 7.25 22.07 3.78
C ILE A 29 7.59 21.05 4.88
N LEU A 30 8.48 20.10 4.61
CA LEU A 30 8.86 19.07 5.58
C LEU A 30 9.53 19.63 6.82
N ASN A 31 10.34 20.69 6.66
CA ASN A 31 11.06 21.34 7.76
C ASN A 31 10.15 22.32 8.57
N ASN A 32 9.11 22.86 7.96
CA ASN A 32 8.26 23.89 8.54
C ASN A 32 6.76 23.59 8.41
N PRO A 33 6.28 22.40 8.73
CA PRO A 33 4.91 21.98 8.41
C PRO A 33 3.83 22.84 9.10
N ASN A 34 4.11 23.35 10.30
CA ASN A 34 3.18 24.22 11.03
C ASN A 34 2.94 25.57 10.34
N GLN A 35 3.95 26.12 9.65
CA GLN A 35 3.84 27.42 8.96
C GLN A 35 2.99 27.32 7.70
N ILE A 36 3.03 26.15 7.03
CA ILE A 36 2.36 25.92 5.74
C ILE A 36 0.84 26.14 5.83
N VAL A 37 0.25 25.81 6.98
CA VAL A 37 -1.21 25.90 7.19
C VAL A 37 -1.74 27.32 7.00
N THR A 38 -0.94 28.35 7.29
CA THR A 38 -1.33 29.76 7.17
C THR A 38 -0.85 30.41 5.87
N MET A 39 0.16 29.86 5.19
CA MET A 39 0.75 30.44 3.97
C MET A 39 -0.14 30.29 2.74
N THR A 40 -0.08 31.28 1.85
CA THR A 40 -0.54 31.18 0.46
C THR A 40 0.50 30.48 -0.41
N ALA A 41 0.13 30.07 -1.61
CA ALA A 41 1.09 29.46 -2.56
C ALA A 41 2.22 30.43 -2.97
N SER A 42 1.95 31.75 -2.97
CA SER A 42 2.95 32.76 -3.26
C SER A 42 3.97 32.89 -2.11
N GLU A 43 3.46 33.00 -0.88
CA GLU A 43 4.31 33.08 0.33
C GLU A 43 5.15 31.82 0.52
N LEU A 44 4.60 30.64 0.23
CA LEU A 44 5.37 29.39 0.25
C LEU A 44 6.44 29.36 -0.84
N GLY A 45 6.12 29.83 -2.05
CA GLY A 45 7.10 29.95 -3.14
C GLY A 45 8.27 30.85 -2.72
N GLU A 46 7.99 32.03 -2.19
CA GLU A 46 9.00 32.97 -1.70
C GLU A 46 9.82 32.39 -0.55
N ALA A 47 9.16 31.82 0.46
CA ALA A 47 9.84 31.23 1.63
C ALA A 47 10.73 30.03 1.28
N SER A 48 10.42 29.30 0.21
CA SER A 48 11.21 28.16 -0.28
C SER A 48 12.23 28.50 -1.37
N ASP A 49 12.44 29.80 -1.64
CA ASP A 49 13.31 30.28 -2.74
C ASP A 49 12.89 29.69 -4.09
N THR A 50 11.59 29.68 -4.34
CA THR A 50 10.95 29.19 -5.58
C THR A 50 9.82 30.12 -6.03
N SER A 51 8.95 29.66 -6.92
CA SER A 51 7.78 30.42 -7.36
C SER A 51 6.48 29.75 -6.96
N SER A 52 5.38 30.51 -6.92
CA SER A 52 4.03 29.94 -6.75
C SER A 52 3.70 28.85 -7.79
N SER A 53 4.28 28.98 -9.01
CA SER A 53 4.15 27.95 -10.05
C SER A 53 4.86 26.63 -9.66
N ALA A 54 5.98 26.70 -8.93
CA ALA A 54 6.67 25.51 -8.42
C ALA A 54 5.81 24.79 -7.37
N VAL A 55 5.14 25.57 -6.50
CA VAL A 55 4.18 25.03 -5.52
C VAL A 55 3.04 24.26 -6.22
N ILE A 56 2.47 24.85 -7.28
CA ILE A 56 1.38 24.20 -8.02
C ILE A 56 1.88 22.96 -8.79
N ARG A 57 3.11 22.99 -9.34
CA ARG A 57 3.69 21.79 -9.96
C ARG A 57 3.94 20.69 -8.94
N LEU A 58 4.46 21.01 -7.74
CA LEU A 58 4.59 20.04 -6.65
C LEU A 58 3.23 19.38 -6.34
N CYS A 59 2.14 20.17 -6.24
CA CYS A 59 0.81 19.59 -6.01
C CYS A 59 0.41 18.61 -7.13
N LYS A 60 0.72 18.93 -8.40
CA LYS A 60 0.47 18.03 -9.54
C LYS A 60 1.35 16.77 -9.48
N SER A 61 2.62 16.90 -9.10
CA SER A 61 3.53 15.76 -8.90
C SER A 61 3.07 14.84 -7.76
N LEU A 62 2.28 15.39 -6.81
CA LEU A 62 1.63 14.65 -5.74
C LEU A 62 0.21 14.16 -6.12
N GLU A 63 -0.22 14.34 -7.37
CA GLU A 63 -1.56 13.97 -7.87
C GLU A 63 -2.70 14.64 -7.08
N LEU A 64 -2.46 15.84 -6.56
CA LEU A 64 -3.44 16.62 -5.82
C LEU A 64 -4.14 17.66 -6.71
N SER A 65 -5.38 17.98 -6.40
CA SER A 65 -6.18 18.99 -7.10
C SER A 65 -5.61 20.42 -6.99
N GLY A 66 -4.75 20.68 -5.98
CA GLY A 66 -4.07 21.94 -5.79
C GLY A 66 -3.55 22.16 -4.38
N TYR A 67 -3.03 23.38 -4.14
CA TYR A 67 -2.37 23.73 -2.89
C TYR A 67 -3.30 23.66 -1.66
N GLN A 68 -4.59 23.97 -1.82
CA GLN A 68 -5.53 23.88 -0.71
C GLN A 68 -5.70 22.44 -0.22
N GLU A 69 -5.75 21.48 -1.13
CA GLU A 69 -5.81 20.07 -0.75
C GLU A 69 -4.54 19.65 -0.01
N LEU A 70 -3.36 20.05 -0.50
CA LEU A 70 -2.08 19.79 0.19
C LEU A 70 -2.09 20.37 1.62
N LYS A 71 -2.54 21.61 1.80
CA LYS A 71 -2.67 22.25 3.13
C LYS A 71 -3.58 21.45 4.05
N MET A 72 -4.76 21.05 3.57
CA MET A 72 -5.71 20.27 4.37
C MET A 72 -5.11 18.92 4.81
N ARG A 73 -4.35 18.26 3.94
CA ARG A 73 -3.66 17.01 4.27
C ARG A 73 -2.56 17.22 5.31
N ILE A 74 -1.75 18.29 5.16
CA ILE A 74 -0.73 18.65 6.15
C ILE A 74 -1.35 19.00 7.50
N LEU A 75 -2.48 19.70 7.51
CA LEU A 75 -3.21 20.01 8.74
C LEU A 75 -3.71 18.73 9.43
N GLY A 76 -4.20 17.76 8.65
CA GLY A 76 -4.56 16.44 9.15
C GLY A 76 -3.36 15.73 9.79
N ASP A 77 -2.19 15.79 9.15
CA ASP A 77 -0.95 15.21 9.69
C ASP A 77 -0.52 15.87 11.01
N LEU A 78 -0.57 17.20 11.09
CA LEU A 78 -0.22 17.96 12.30
C LEU A 78 -1.09 17.61 13.50
N ASN A 79 -2.38 17.39 13.27
CA ASN A 79 -3.31 16.97 14.31
C ASN A 79 -3.03 15.53 14.81
N SER A 80 -2.40 14.69 13.98
CA SER A 80 -2.00 13.32 14.33
C SER A 80 -0.57 13.21 14.89
N LEU A 81 0.22 14.30 14.83
CA LEU A 81 1.65 14.31 15.20
C LEU A 81 1.93 14.40 16.71
N HIS A 82 0.93 14.40 17.59
CA HIS A 82 1.20 14.51 19.02
C HIS A 82 1.90 13.30 19.64
N ASP A 83 2.11 12.18 18.90
CA ASP A 83 2.82 11.01 19.45
C ASP A 83 3.43 10.12 18.36
N ALA A 84 4.53 10.47 17.73
CA ALA A 84 5.24 9.46 16.96
C ALA A 84 6.74 9.73 16.78
N SER A 85 7.54 9.22 17.69
CA SER A 85 8.90 8.83 17.35
C SER A 85 8.84 7.48 16.62
N TYR A 86 9.02 7.47 15.30
CA TYR A 86 9.44 6.26 14.58
C TYR A 86 10.85 5.93 15.05
N SER A 87 10.97 5.20 16.11
CA SER A 87 12.25 4.77 16.60
C SER A 87 12.33 3.25 16.47
N ASP A 88 13.24 2.85 15.62
CA ASP A 88 13.77 1.51 15.62
C ASP A 88 14.31 1.11 16.99
N ILE A 89 14.77 -0.13 17.09
CA ILE A 89 15.33 -0.72 18.32
C ILE A 89 16.30 0.25 18.98
N LYS A 90 16.00 0.67 20.22
CA LYS A 90 16.89 1.49 21.04
C LYS A 90 17.45 0.66 22.17
N LYS A 91 18.72 0.86 22.51
CA LYS A 91 19.45 0.08 23.51
C LYS A 91 18.78 0.07 24.89
N ASP A 92 18.14 1.18 25.25
CA ASP A 92 17.57 1.39 26.60
C ASP A 92 16.03 1.32 26.62
N ASP A 93 15.42 0.74 25.57
CA ASP A 93 13.97 0.59 25.51
C ASP A 93 13.45 -0.40 26.57
N THR A 94 12.43 0.03 27.30
CA THR A 94 11.69 -0.83 28.20
C THR A 94 10.60 -1.62 27.45
N ILE A 95 10.12 -2.72 28.04
CA ILE A 95 8.98 -3.48 27.48
C ILE A 95 7.78 -2.55 27.23
N LYS A 96 7.52 -1.61 28.16
CA LYS A 96 6.42 -0.65 28.04
C LYS A 96 6.62 0.29 26.85
N SER A 97 7.82 0.83 26.63
CA SER A 97 8.10 1.71 25.49
C SER A 97 8.02 0.94 24.17
N ILE A 98 8.54 -0.29 24.10
CA ILE A 98 8.48 -1.16 22.92
C ILE A 98 7.03 -1.47 22.53
N THR A 99 6.21 -1.93 23.50
CA THR A 99 4.81 -2.28 23.22
C THR A 99 4.00 -1.09 22.77
N GLN A 100 4.22 0.10 23.36
CA GLN A 100 3.55 1.33 22.95
C GLN A 100 3.99 1.79 21.57
N SER A 101 5.29 1.74 21.27
CA SER A 101 5.84 2.11 19.96
C SER A 101 5.31 1.19 18.86
N LEU A 102 5.31 -0.13 19.07
CA LEU A 102 4.77 -1.10 18.10
C LEU A 102 3.28 -0.86 17.82
N ARG A 103 2.48 -0.62 18.87
CA ARG A 103 1.07 -0.27 18.72
C ARG A 103 0.89 0.99 17.87
N ASN A 104 1.60 2.06 18.22
CA ASN A 104 1.47 3.34 17.53
C ASN A 104 1.93 3.23 16.06
N ASN A 105 3.00 2.50 15.78
CA ASN A 105 3.49 2.25 14.43
C ASN A 105 2.49 1.43 13.61
N ALA A 106 1.84 0.41 14.19
CA ALA A 106 0.83 -0.37 13.50
C ALA A 106 -0.40 0.47 13.14
N ILE A 107 -0.94 1.25 14.10
CA ILE A 107 -2.06 2.16 13.87
C ILE A 107 -1.71 3.16 12.75
N LYS A 108 -0.56 3.81 12.85
CA LYS A 108 -0.11 4.78 11.86
C LYS A 108 0.06 4.16 10.48
N SER A 109 0.58 2.93 10.40
CA SER A 109 0.71 2.21 9.12
C SER A 109 -0.64 1.98 8.44
N ILE A 110 -1.67 1.63 9.22
CA ILE A 110 -3.03 1.43 8.73
C ILE A 110 -3.65 2.76 8.32
N ASP A 111 -3.58 3.80 9.19
CA ASP A 111 -4.15 5.11 8.93
C ASP A 111 -3.54 5.76 7.67
N GLU A 112 -2.21 5.71 7.53
CA GLU A 112 -1.53 6.22 6.33
C GLU A 112 -1.88 5.40 5.08
N THR A 113 -2.01 4.07 5.18
CA THR A 113 -2.43 3.23 4.04
C THR A 113 -3.83 3.62 3.57
N LEU A 114 -4.77 3.83 4.49
CA LEU A 114 -6.13 4.25 4.18
C LEU A 114 -6.16 5.55 3.35
N GLN A 115 -5.22 6.48 3.56
CA GLN A 115 -5.15 7.74 2.81
C GLN A 115 -4.76 7.55 1.33
N PHE A 116 -4.10 6.44 0.99
CA PHE A 116 -3.70 6.12 -0.39
C PHE A 116 -4.69 5.20 -1.10
N LEU A 117 -5.66 4.61 -0.39
CA LEU A 117 -6.67 3.77 -1.01
C LEU A 117 -7.72 4.63 -1.71
N ASN A 118 -7.99 4.28 -2.96
CA ASN A 118 -9.01 4.90 -3.79
C ASN A 118 -10.14 3.88 -4.03
N GLU A 119 -11.38 4.27 -3.76
CA GLU A 119 -12.57 3.40 -3.84
C GLU A 119 -12.74 2.81 -5.25
N GLU A 120 -12.62 3.63 -6.31
CA GLU A 120 -12.77 3.18 -7.70
C GLU A 120 -11.70 2.13 -8.09
N THR A 121 -10.46 2.31 -7.56
CA THR A 121 -9.38 1.34 -7.79
C THR A 121 -9.65 0.04 -7.05
N ILE A 122 -10.16 0.10 -5.81
CA ILE A 122 -10.54 -1.10 -5.04
C ILE A 122 -11.66 -1.85 -5.77
N GLU A 123 -12.72 -1.15 -6.20
CA GLU A 123 -13.82 -1.72 -6.96
C GLU A 123 -13.32 -2.42 -8.23
N SER A 124 -12.43 -1.76 -8.99
CA SER A 124 -11.82 -2.34 -10.19
C SER A 124 -10.99 -3.60 -9.87
N CYS A 125 -10.25 -3.61 -8.77
CA CYS A 125 -9.49 -4.78 -8.33
C CYS A 125 -10.42 -5.93 -7.91
N VAL A 126 -11.50 -5.63 -7.18
CA VAL A 126 -12.51 -6.62 -6.76
C VAL A 126 -13.21 -7.22 -7.97
N ASP A 127 -13.56 -6.41 -8.97
CA ASP A 127 -14.14 -6.87 -10.22
C ASP A 127 -13.22 -7.82 -11.00
N LEU A 128 -11.92 -7.54 -11.03
CA LEU A 128 -10.95 -8.46 -11.63
C LEU A 128 -10.89 -9.77 -10.86
N ILE A 129 -10.82 -9.71 -9.54
CA ILE A 129 -10.81 -10.88 -8.66
C ILE A 129 -12.10 -11.70 -8.84
N ASP A 130 -13.24 -11.07 -8.96
CA ASP A 130 -14.52 -11.77 -9.18
C ASP A 130 -14.54 -12.57 -10.49
N LYS A 131 -14.06 -11.97 -11.58
CA LYS A 131 -14.04 -12.58 -12.92
C LYS A 131 -12.93 -13.61 -13.11
N ALA A 132 -11.92 -13.62 -12.26
CA ALA A 132 -10.79 -14.54 -12.36
C ALA A 132 -11.19 -15.98 -12.00
N ASP A 133 -10.75 -16.96 -12.78
CA ASP A 133 -10.79 -18.37 -12.41
C ASP A 133 -9.69 -18.70 -11.39
N THR A 134 -8.55 -18.01 -11.50
CA THR A 134 -7.37 -18.21 -10.67
C THR A 134 -6.73 -16.88 -10.27
N ILE A 135 -6.35 -16.78 -9.01
CA ILE A 135 -5.53 -15.68 -8.48
C ILE A 135 -4.15 -16.23 -8.14
N LEU A 136 -3.10 -15.62 -8.67
CA LEU A 136 -1.71 -15.88 -8.27
C LEU A 136 -1.17 -14.68 -7.52
N VAL A 137 -0.74 -14.88 -6.27
CA VAL A 137 -0.20 -13.80 -5.44
C VAL A 137 1.27 -14.06 -5.17
N TYR A 138 2.12 -13.09 -5.47
CA TYR A 138 3.56 -13.23 -5.29
C TYR A 138 4.17 -12.04 -4.54
N GLY A 139 5.07 -12.35 -3.63
CA GLY A 139 5.93 -11.41 -2.92
C GLY A 139 7.12 -12.14 -2.33
N MET A 140 8.23 -11.44 -2.09
CA MET A 140 9.42 -12.03 -1.47
C MET A 140 9.53 -11.66 0.01
N GLY A 141 10.10 -12.56 0.81
CA GLY A 141 10.40 -12.35 2.22
C GLY A 141 9.14 -11.96 3.02
N ALA A 142 9.15 -10.79 3.66
CA ALA A 142 8.01 -10.33 4.46
C ALA A 142 6.73 -10.12 3.62
N SER A 143 6.85 -9.78 2.34
CA SER A 143 5.70 -9.64 1.43
C SER A 143 5.07 -10.98 1.06
N PHE A 144 5.82 -12.09 1.15
CA PHE A 144 5.26 -13.43 0.98
C PHE A 144 4.27 -13.81 2.09
N ILE A 145 4.44 -13.25 3.29
CA ILE A 145 3.48 -13.44 4.39
C ILE A 145 2.10 -12.87 4.00
N ALA A 146 2.07 -11.69 3.40
CA ALA A 146 0.82 -11.10 2.91
C ALA A 146 0.23 -11.90 1.73
N ALA A 147 1.07 -12.46 0.84
CA ALA A 147 0.62 -13.35 -0.23
C ALA A 147 -0.02 -14.63 0.34
N LYS A 148 0.56 -15.23 1.37
CA LYS A 148 0.01 -16.40 2.05
C LYS A 148 -1.30 -16.10 2.78
N ASP A 149 -1.43 -14.91 3.36
CA ASP A 149 -2.66 -14.47 3.99
C ASP A 149 -3.79 -14.33 2.96
N ALA A 150 -3.50 -13.72 1.79
CA ALA A 150 -4.43 -13.66 0.68
C ALA A 150 -4.88 -15.07 0.24
N GLN A 151 -3.96 -16.00 0.04
CA GLN A 151 -4.29 -17.39 -0.29
C GLN A 151 -5.24 -18.00 0.74
N GLN A 152 -4.93 -17.87 2.02
CA GLN A 152 -5.74 -18.44 3.10
C GLN A 152 -7.16 -17.90 3.10
N LYS A 153 -7.34 -16.59 2.85
CA LYS A 153 -8.64 -15.93 2.84
C LYS A 153 -9.47 -16.34 1.62
N PHE A 154 -8.93 -16.23 0.42
CA PHE A 154 -9.68 -16.46 -0.82
C PHE A 154 -10.06 -17.93 -1.02
N ILE A 155 -9.22 -18.90 -0.64
CA ILE A 155 -9.55 -20.33 -0.70
C ILE A 155 -10.80 -20.66 0.14
N ARG A 156 -10.99 -20.02 1.29
CA ARG A 156 -12.14 -20.26 2.18
C ARG A 156 -13.48 -19.88 1.56
N VAL A 157 -13.47 -19.02 0.56
CA VAL A 157 -14.66 -18.56 -0.16
C VAL A 157 -14.73 -19.15 -1.58
N ASN A 158 -14.12 -20.30 -1.77
CA ASN A 158 -14.07 -21.05 -3.03
C ASN A 158 -13.48 -20.26 -4.21
N LYS A 159 -12.51 -19.36 -3.93
CA LYS A 159 -11.77 -18.62 -4.95
C LYS A 159 -10.35 -19.20 -5.04
N PRO A 160 -10.01 -19.91 -6.12
CA PRO A 160 -8.67 -20.48 -6.29
C PRO A 160 -7.60 -19.39 -6.22
N CYS A 161 -6.79 -19.44 -5.17
CA CYS A 161 -5.75 -18.47 -4.90
C CYS A 161 -4.46 -19.19 -4.48
N TYR A 162 -3.37 -18.87 -5.14
CA TYR A 162 -2.08 -19.53 -4.95
C TYR A 162 -1.02 -18.52 -4.55
N ALA A 163 -0.28 -18.83 -3.49
CA ALA A 163 0.92 -18.09 -3.10
C ALA A 163 2.08 -19.10 -2.98
N ILE A 164 2.98 -19.04 -3.94
CA ILE A 164 4.10 -19.97 -4.10
C ILE A 164 5.39 -19.17 -3.92
N GLU A 165 6.32 -19.67 -3.12
CA GLU A 165 7.59 -18.98 -2.86
C GLU A 165 8.57 -19.11 -4.03
N ASP A 166 8.55 -20.25 -4.69
CA ASP A 166 9.45 -20.55 -5.82
C ASP A 166 9.10 -19.71 -7.05
N THR A 167 10.04 -18.90 -7.51
CA THR A 167 9.88 -17.98 -8.64
C THR A 167 9.68 -18.73 -9.97
N HIS A 168 10.36 -19.87 -10.19
CA HIS A 168 10.24 -20.65 -11.42
C HIS A 168 8.87 -21.33 -11.50
N LEU A 169 8.36 -21.82 -10.39
CA LEU A 169 7.02 -22.40 -10.33
C LEU A 169 5.94 -21.33 -10.59
N ASN A 170 6.11 -20.11 -10.06
CA ASN A 170 5.22 -18.99 -10.40
C ASN A 170 5.26 -18.66 -11.89
N ALA A 171 6.44 -18.62 -12.51
CA ALA A 171 6.57 -18.39 -13.95
C ALA A 171 5.89 -19.51 -14.77
N THR A 172 6.00 -20.76 -14.32
CA THR A 172 5.32 -21.92 -14.93
C THR A 172 3.80 -21.79 -14.83
N MET A 173 3.27 -21.35 -13.68
CA MET A 173 1.83 -21.09 -13.54
C MET A 173 1.37 -19.99 -14.47
N ILE A 174 2.09 -18.86 -14.53
CA ILE A 174 1.74 -17.72 -15.39
C ILE A 174 1.65 -18.14 -16.86
N ALA A 175 2.47 -19.09 -17.32
CA ALA A 175 2.41 -19.58 -18.69
C ALA A 175 1.05 -20.21 -19.07
N ASN A 176 0.27 -20.68 -18.08
CA ASN A 176 -1.02 -21.34 -18.26
C ASN A 176 -2.22 -20.52 -17.75
N LEU A 177 -1.99 -19.31 -17.20
CA LEU A 177 -3.08 -18.41 -16.81
C LEU A 177 -3.83 -17.89 -18.04
N LYS A 178 -5.12 -17.64 -17.84
CA LYS A 178 -6.01 -17.05 -18.85
C LYS A 178 -6.05 -15.52 -18.74
N PRO A 179 -6.50 -14.78 -19.77
CA PRO A 179 -6.62 -13.32 -19.71
C PRO A 179 -7.50 -12.77 -18.58
N ASN A 180 -8.49 -13.57 -18.11
CA ASN A 180 -9.34 -13.17 -16.99
C ASN A 180 -8.70 -13.42 -15.63
N ASP A 181 -7.67 -14.27 -15.55
CA ASP A 181 -6.97 -14.53 -14.29
C ASP A 181 -6.23 -13.27 -13.80
N VAL A 182 -5.83 -13.29 -12.54
CA VAL A 182 -5.20 -12.16 -11.88
C VAL A 182 -3.87 -12.56 -11.26
N VAL A 183 -2.83 -11.77 -11.51
CA VAL A 183 -1.57 -11.82 -10.79
C VAL A 183 -1.45 -10.60 -9.88
N ILE A 184 -1.28 -10.84 -8.58
CA ILE A 184 -1.06 -9.79 -7.57
C ILE A 184 0.42 -9.80 -7.18
N GLY A 185 1.16 -8.77 -7.55
CA GLY A 185 2.55 -8.58 -7.16
C GLY A 185 2.65 -7.71 -5.90
N ILE A 186 3.31 -8.20 -4.85
CA ILE A 186 3.49 -7.48 -3.57
C ILE A 186 4.97 -7.17 -3.37
N SER A 187 5.32 -5.89 -3.32
CA SER A 187 6.67 -5.42 -3.03
C SER A 187 6.64 -4.08 -2.31
N SER A 188 7.13 -4.02 -1.07
CA SER A 188 7.17 -2.79 -0.30
C SER A 188 7.99 -1.69 -0.99
N SER A 189 9.14 -2.02 -1.57
CA SER A 189 9.94 -1.06 -2.33
C SER A 189 9.38 -0.78 -3.73
N GLY A 190 8.65 -1.76 -4.29
CA GLY A 190 8.25 -1.78 -5.69
C GLY A 190 9.37 -2.06 -6.68
N GLU A 191 10.57 -2.42 -6.17
CA GLU A 191 11.79 -2.64 -6.95
C GLU A 191 12.33 -4.08 -6.82
N THR A 192 11.58 -5.00 -6.17
CA THR A 192 11.99 -6.40 -6.06
C THR A 192 11.96 -7.04 -7.45
N ASN A 193 13.14 -7.37 -7.96
CA ASN A 193 13.36 -7.77 -9.34
C ASN A 193 12.49 -8.99 -9.74
N GLU A 194 12.39 -9.99 -8.87
CA GLU A 194 11.60 -11.19 -9.09
C GLU A 194 10.10 -10.88 -9.19
N THR A 195 9.59 -10.00 -8.31
CA THR A 195 8.19 -9.57 -8.34
C THR A 195 7.89 -8.78 -9.62
N VAL A 196 8.77 -7.85 -9.99
CA VAL A 196 8.62 -7.06 -11.22
C VAL A 196 8.61 -7.97 -12.44
N LYS A 197 9.58 -8.88 -12.57
CA LYS A 197 9.67 -9.82 -13.71
C LYS A 197 8.46 -10.74 -13.84
N LEU A 198 7.90 -11.22 -12.73
CA LEU A 198 6.69 -12.06 -12.78
C LEU A 198 5.46 -11.28 -13.22
N VAL A 199 5.33 -10.03 -12.79
CA VAL A 199 4.23 -9.15 -13.24
C VAL A 199 4.41 -8.76 -14.72
N GLU A 200 5.64 -8.47 -15.17
CA GLU A 200 5.95 -8.26 -16.59
C GLU A 200 5.60 -9.50 -17.44
N LEU A 201 5.95 -10.69 -16.95
CA LEU A 201 5.60 -11.93 -17.62
C LEU A 201 4.07 -12.11 -17.72
N ALA A 202 3.32 -11.84 -16.66
CA ALA A 202 1.86 -11.90 -16.66
C ALA A 202 1.27 -10.92 -17.70
N ASN A 203 1.76 -9.68 -17.73
CA ASN A 203 1.35 -8.69 -18.72
C ASN A 203 1.62 -9.16 -20.17
N SER A 204 2.79 -9.76 -20.42
CA SER A 204 3.14 -10.29 -21.75
C SER A 204 2.22 -11.42 -22.22
N LYS A 205 1.53 -12.09 -21.29
CA LYS A 205 0.52 -13.12 -21.56
C LYS A 205 -0.90 -12.58 -21.58
N GLY A 206 -1.09 -11.27 -21.39
CA GLY A 206 -2.41 -10.63 -21.37
C GLY A 206 -3.20 -10.88 -20.08
N VAL A 207 -2.54 -11.37 -19.01
CA VAL A 207 -3.15 -11.60 -17.70
C VAL A 207 -3.27 -10.29 -16.94
N ASN A 208 -4.39 -10.08 -16.22
CA ASN A 208 -4.57 -8.88 -15.42
C ASN A 208 -3.61 -8.83 -14.23
N THR A 209 -3.12 -7.61 -13.91
CA THR A 209 -2.14 -7.44 -12.85
C THR A 209 -2.56 -6.38 -11.84
N ILE A 210 -2.31 -6.65 -10.55
CA ILE A 210 -2.49 -5.72 -9.43
C ILE A 210 -1.15 -5.59 -8.71
N GLY A 211 -0.67 -4.36 -8.52
CA GLY A 211 0.54 -4.08 -7.74
C GLY A 211 0.19 -3.59 -6.33
N ILE A 212 0.76 -4.20 -5.30
CA ILE A 212 0.73 -3.67 -3.93
C ILE A 212 2.14 -3.16 -3.60
N THR A 213 2.32 -1.84 -3.58
CA THR A 213 3.63 -1.22 -3.45
C THR A 213 3.57 0.14 -2.77
N LYS A 214 4.71 0.70 -2.37
CA LYS A 214 4.75 2.06 -1.83
C LYS A 214 4.21 3.08 -2.84
N TYR A 215 3.60 4.13 -2.32
CA TYR A 215 3.20 5.29 -3.13
C TYR A 215 4.43 5.94 -3.80
N GLY A 216 4.27 6.35 -5.06
CA GLY A 216 5.30 7.01 -5.87
C GLY A 216 5.69 6.20 -7.10
N LYS A 217 6.73 6.66 -7.80
CA LYS A 217 7.22 6.02 -9.04
C LYS A 217 8.04 4.78 -8.69
N THR A 218 7.46 3.61 -8.85
CA THR A 218 8.15 2.33 -8.66
C THR A 218 8.08 1.50 -9.94
N SER A 219 9.02 0.55 -10.10
CA SER A 219 9.04 -0.36 -11.26
C SER A 219 7.76 -1.20 -11.29
N LEU A 220 7.34 -1.77 -10.15
CA LEU A 220 6.10 -2.52 -10.04
C LEU A 220 4.87 -1.66 -10.35
N GLY A 221 4.82 -0.43 -9.80
CA GLY A 221 3.70 0.48 -10.00
C GLY A 221 3.53 0.94 -11.46
N LYS A 222 4.63 1.03 -12.24
CA LYS A 222 4.58 1.41 -13.66
C LYS A 222 3.98 0.32 -14.55
N ILE A 223 4.15 -0.94 -14.20
CA ILE A 223 3.78 -2.08 -15.04
C ILE A 223 2.47 -2.73 -14.64
N SER A 224 2.01 -2.53 -13.41
CA SER A 224 0.75 -3.10 -12.94
C SER A 224 -0.45 -2.35 -13.52
N LYS A 225 -1.50 -3.08 -13.91
CA LYS A 225 -2.73 -2.50 -14.43
C LYS A 225 -3.45 -1.64 -13.41
N TYR A 226 -3.51 -2.09 -12.15
CA TYR A 226 -4.00 -1.34 -11.00
C TYR A 226 -2.97 -1.36 -9.87
N ASN A 227 -2.93 -0.29 -9.10
CA ASN A 227 -2.01 -0.15 -7.98
C ASN A 227 -2.76 0.18 -6.68
N LEU A 228 -2.46 -0.58 -5.63
CA LEU A 228 -2.87 -0.32 -4.26
C LEU A 228 -1.63 0.11 -3.47
N TYR A 229 -1.65 1.33 -2.99
CA TYR A 229 -0.45 1.95 -2.44
C TYR A 229 -0.37 1.81 -0.92
N THR A 230 0.84 1.51 -0.46
CA THR A 230 1.26 1.59 0.95
C THR A 230 2.10 2.85 1.17
N PRO A 231 2.18 3.40 2.39
CA PRO A 231 3.09 4.49 2.68
C PRO A 231 4.55 4.04 2.57
N SER A 232 5.45 4.91 2.09
CA SER A 232 6.88 4.60 2.01
C SER A 232 7.68 5.11 3.21
N SER A 233 7.08 5.93 4.07
CA SER A 233 7.74 6.59 5.20
C SER A 233 7.99 5.70 6.41
N ILE A 234 7.64 4.41 6.33
CA ILE A 234 7.50 3.53 7.49
C ILE A 234 8.78 2.76 7.82
N GLU A 235 9.76 2.77 6.94
CA GLU A 235 10.99 2.00 7.15
C GLU A 235 12.20 2.90 7.33
N THR A 236 12.84 2.79 8.49
CA THR A 236 14.17 3.38 8.72
C THR A 236 15.24 2.59 7.95
N PRO A 237 16.45 3.16 7.76
CA PRO A 237 17.56 2.47 7.09
C PRO A 237 17.95 1.13 7.73
N PHE A 238 17.70 0.97 9.03
CA PHE A 238 17.87 -0.30 9.75
C PHE A 238 16.51 -0.96 9.95
N ARG A 239 16.08 -1.76 8.97
CA ARG A 239 14.79 -2.45 8.99
C ARG A 239 14.64 -3.38 10.18
N SER A 240 13.78 -3.04 11.11
CA SER A 240 13.34 -3.98 12.15
C SER A 240 12.31 -4.98 11.57
N ALA A 241 12.76 -5.89 10.70
CA ALA A 241 12.00 -7.02 10.15
C ALA A 241 10.68 -6.66 9.42
N ALA A 242 10.61 -5.51 8.72
CA ALA A 242 9.48 -5.10 7.87
C ALA A 242 8.11 -5.10 8.60
N THR A 243 8.08 -4.75 9.89
CA THR A 243 6.86 -4.85 10.71
C THR A 243 5.76 -3.92 10.18
N ALA A 244 6.09 -2.66 9.90
CA ALA A 244 5.13 -1.65 9.49
C ALA A 244 4.65 -1.86 8.04
N SER A 245 5.55 -2.12 7.09
CA SER A 245 5.17 -2.38 5.70
C SER A 245 4.33 -3.65 5.53
N ARG A 246 4.60 -4.68 6.35
CA ARG A 246 3.78 -5.89 6.38
C ARG A 246 2.36 -5.62 6.88
N MET A 247 2.19 -4.77 7.91
CA MET A 247 0.86 -4.38 8.40
C MET A 247 0.05 -3.66 7.31
N SER A 248 0.67 -2.74 6.56
CA SER A 248 0.03 -2.07 5.44
C SER A 248 -0.39 -3.04 4.33
N GLN A 249 0.47 -4.01 3.98
CA GLN A 249 0.17 -5.02 2.97
C GLN A 249 -0.98 -5.94 3.40
N LEU A 250 -0.96 -6.40 4.66
CA LEU A 250 -2.04 -7.22 5.24
C LEU A 250 -3.35 -6.45 5.25
N TYR A 251 -3.34 -5.17 5.63
CA TYR A 251 -4.53 -4.33 5.62
C TYR A 251 -5.15 -4.20 4.21
N ILE A 252 -4.32 -4.00 3.16
CA ILE A 252 -4.80 -3.98 1.78
C ILE A 252 -5.44 -5.31 1.38
N ILE A 253 -4.83 -6.44 1.76
CA ILE A 253 -5.39 -7.77 1.51
C ILE A 253 -6.72 -7.96 2.23
N ASP A 254 -6.83 -7.48 3.48
CA ASP A 254 -8.10 -7.50 4.23
C ASP A 254 -9.18 -6.68 3.53
N VAL A 255 -8.86 -5.47 3.07
CA VAL A 255 -9.80 -4.61 2.33
C VAL A 255 -10.28 -5.31 1.05
N LEU A 256 -9.37 -5.83 0.22
CA LEU A 256 -9.73 -6.55 -1.00
C LEU A 256 -10.63 -7.76 -0.71
N PHE A 257 -10.26 -8.56 0.28
CA PHE A 257 -11.02 -9.75 0.66
C PHE A 257 -12.41 -9.37 1.19
N MET A 258 -12.51 -8.40 2.10
CA MET A 258 -13.79 -7.99 2.68
C MET A 258 -14.73 -7.36 1.62
N CYS A 259 -14.19 -6.54 0.72
CA CYS A 259 -14.97 -5.99 -0.39
C CYS A 259 -15.49 -7.11 -1.32
N TYR A 260 -14.63 -8.07 -1.69
CA TYR A 260 -15.03 -9.24 -2.47
C TYR A 260 -16.09 -10.08 -1.73
N ALA A 261 -15.84 -10.44 -0.48
CA ALA A 261 -16.75 -11.25 0.34
C ALA A 261 -18.12 -10.59 0.52
N THR A 262 -18.15 -9.27 0.71
CA THR A 262 -19.38 -8.49 0.85
C THR A 262 -20.16 -8.45 -0.48
N SER A 263 -19.47 -8.28 -1.62
CA SER A 263 -20.13 -8.29 -2.94
C SER A 263 -20.76 -9.64 -3.30
N LYS A 264 -20.32 -10.72 -2.67
CA LYS A 264 -20.79 -12.11 -2.85
C LYS A 264 -21.36 -12.70 -1.55
N TYR A 265 -22.04 -11.88 -0.75
CA TYR A 265 -22.40 -12.19 0.64
C TYR A 265 -22.97 -13.59 0.83
N ASP A 266 -24.06 -13.93 0.15
CA ASP A 266 -24.77 -15.20 0.37
C ASP A 266 -23.89 -16.42 0.06
N SER A 267 -23.19 -16.42 -1.07
CA SER A 267 -22.28 -17.50 -1.43
C SER A 267 -21.06 -17.55 -0.50
N THR A 268 -20.55 -16.41 -0.07
CA THR A 268 -19.44 -16.32 0.88
C THR A 268 -19.81 -16.98 2.21
N ILE A 269 -20.97 -16.66 2.76
CA ILE A 269 -21.42 -17.25 4.04
C ILE A 269 -21.53 -18.77 3.89
N SER A 270 -22.17 -19.26 2.82
CA SER A 270 -22.29 -20.70 2.58
C SER A 270 -20.93 -21.41 2.50
N TYR A 271 -19.93 -20.83 1.80
CA TYR A 271 -18.60 -21.42 1.73
C TYR A 271 -17.86 -21.39 3.07
N LEU A 272 -18.03 -20.34 3.85
CA LEU A 272 -17.42 -20.25 5.18
C LEU A 272 -18.01 -21.29 6.13
N GLU A 273 -19.34 -21.51 6.12
CA GLU A 273 -20.02 -22.55 6.90
C GLU A 273 -19.51 -23.94 6.50
N ASN A 274 -19.51 -24.26 5.20
CA ASN A 274 -18.96 -25.52 4.70
C ASN A 274 -17.50 -25.76 5.14
N THR A 275 -16.69 -24.70 5.15
CA THR A 275 -15.28 -24.79 5.60
C THR A 275 -15.21 -25.14 7.08
N VAL A 276 -16.04 -24.54 7.92
CA VAL A 276 -16.09 -24.81 9.37
C VAL A 276 -16.54 -26.26 9.62
N ASP A 277 -17.57 -26.70 8.94
CA ASP A 277 -18.12 -28.06 9.10
C ASP A 277 -17.10 -29.12 8.69
N THR A 278 -16.49 -28.97 7.53
CA THR A 278 -15.44 -29.88 7.04
C THR A 278 -14.23 -29.95 7.99
N ILE A 279 -13.79 -28.81 8.55
CA ILE A 279 -12.68 -28.79 9.52
C ILE A 279 -13.10 -29.49 10.84
N ASN A 280 -14.34 -29.33 11.27
CA ASN A 280 -14.85 -30.00 12.46
C ASN A 280 -14.93 -31.53 12.25
N GLU A 281 -15.42 -31.98 11.10
CA GLU A 281 -15.40 -33.40 10.74
C GLU A 281 -13.98 -33.96 10.72
N PHE A 282 -13.04 -33.26 10.08
CA PHE A 282 -11.61 -33.67 10.03
C PHE A 282 -11.01 -33.81 11.44
N LYS A 283 -11.36 -32.95 12.39
CA LYS A 283 -10.86 -33.04 13.77
C LYS A 283 -11.43 -34.21 14.58
N GLN A 284 -12.56 -34.77 14.13
CA GLN A 284 -13.20 -35.93 14.78
C GLN A 284 -12.76 -37.27 14.19
N MET A 285 -12.07 -37.27 13.04
CA MET A 285 -11.42 -38.45 12.43
C MET A 285 -10.13 -38.80 13.14
#